data_a670a7c738c87b07020fc8d4152ad7ac
#
_entry.id   a670a7c738c87b07020fc8d4152ad7ac
#
_cell.length_a   1.000
_cell.length_b   1.000
_cell.length_c   1.000
_cell.angle_alpha   90.00
_cell.angle_beta   90.00
_cell.angle_gamma   90.00
#
_symmetry.space_group_name_H-M   'P 1'
#
loop_
_entity.id
_entity.type
_entity.pdbx_description
1 polymer ?
#
loop_
_entity_poly.entity_id
_entity_poly.type
_entity_poly.pdbx_seq_one_letter_code
_entity_poly.pdbx_strand_id
1 'polypeptide(L)'
;MVALLDILSEASYLRLGVPCSFVDESPRQGGSHTVFKIVFEDSVEWAARVGHDPNNWENELRAVKTFQCLKQQCTAIRAPTLLYSSKHPVLYSEWVNGAPLAIWNLQVPQVQREALLDDMADFLLQVWTARAPPDLTVAQPTLYSHWLTESLDRALRRTLNGTAKWGDAVNYLIMRSMIPGYAIQFDQYTGIAFAHGDLRAHNIMKSDTFRLTGVIDWDWMYMAPLPAAIHHPWFIADTPGWNNDGVRVGETFGEDRAYLEAAIERLERLRGLPHTVSALLRGSGERLLFQSAFHFQGIHERFVEANCHWTERHLKSARSELDTVLHLYPDLGEKSGA
;
A
#
# COMPACT_ATOMS: atom_id res chain seq x y z
N MET A 1 -17.92 -21.55 5.49
CA MET A 1 -18.51 -20.76 4.37
C MET A 1 -19.61 -19.89 4.97
N VAL A 2 -19.57 -18.58 4.79
CA VAL A 2 -20.61 -17.66 5.29
C VAL A 2 -21.84 -17.84 4.41
N ALA A 3 -23.02 -18.02 5.04
CA ALA A 3 -24.25 -18.16 4.27
C ALA A 3 -24.70 -16.78 3.73
N LEU A 4 -25.26 -16.73 2.53
CA LEU A 4 -25.72 -15.48 1.91
C LEU A 4 -26.78 -14.75 2.77
N LEU A 5 -27.65 -15.49 3.46
CA LEU A 5 -28.63 -14.90 4.39
C LEU A 5 -27.96 -14.22 5.60
N ASP A 6 -26.82 -14.75 6.05
CA ASP A 6 -26.09 -14.16 7.16
C ASP A 6 -25.50 -12.80 6.76
N ILE A 7 -25.04 -12.65 5.50
CA ILE A 7 -24.52 -11.38 4.97
C ILE A 7 -25.59 -10.29 4.99
N LEU A 8 -26.79 -10.59 4.49
CA LEU A 8 -27.88 -9.60 4.46
C LEU A 8 -28.40 -9.28 5.87
N SER A 9 -28.52 -10.29 6.72
CA SER A 9 -28.98 -10.11 8.12
C SER A 9 -28.00 -9.19 8.89
N GLU A 10 -26.71 -9.41 8.73
CA GLU A 10 -25.68 -8.60 9.38
C GLU A 10 -25.62 -7.18 8.80
N ALA A 11 -25.73 -7.03 7.47
CA ALA A 11 -25.79 -5.71 6.82
C ALA A 11 -26.98 -4.89 7.34
N SER A 12 -28.16 -5.51 7.42
CA SER A 12 -29.36 -4.89 8.00
C SER A 12 -29.13 -4.49 9.46
N TYR A 13 -28.54 -5.37 10.27
CA TYR A 13 -28.23 -5.07 11.67
C TYR A 13 -27.27 -3.88 11.81
N LEU A 14 -26.20 -3.83 11.02
CA LEU A 14 -25.24 -2.72 11.00
C LEU A 14 -25.88 -1.38 10.59
N ARG A 15 -27.01 -1.44 9.87
CA ARG A 15 -27.84 -0.27 9.51
C ARG A 15 -29.14 -0.16 10.32
N LEU A 16 -29.08 -0.52 11.58
CA LEU A 16 -30.17 -0.32 12.53
C LEU A 16 -31.50 -0.96 12.09
N GLY A 17 -31.44 -2.08 11.38
CA GLY A 17 -32.60 -2.89 10.95
C GLY A 17 -33.19 -2.51 9.59
N VAL A 18 -32.53 -1.62 8.80
CA VAL A 18 -33.00 -1.33 7.44
C VAL A 18 -32.89 -2.58 6.56
N PRO A 19 -33.96 -3.08 5.94
CA PRO A 19 -33.91 -4.26 5.09
C PRO A 19 -33.06 -4.04 3.86
N CYS A 20 -32.42 -5.10 3.36
CA CYS A 20 -31.60 -5.05 2.18
C CYS A 20 -31.64 -6.33 1.35
N SER A 21 -31.18 -6.23 0.10
CA SER A 21 -31.11 -7.35 -0.84
C SER A 21 -29.83 -7.25 -1.68
N PHE A 22 -29.42 -8.36 -2.29
CA PHE A 22 -28.35 -8.33 -3.31
C PHE A 22 -28.87 -7.69 -4.60
N VAL A 23 -28.02 -6.88 -5.24
CA VAL A 23 -28.34 -6.23 -6.52
C VAL A 23 -28.08 -7.17 -7.68
N ASP A 24 -26.94 -7.88 -7.65
CA ASP A 24 -26.50 -8.75 -8.72
C ASP A 24 -26.71 -10.21 -8.33
N GLU A 25 -27.15 -11.04 -9.26
CA GLU A 25 -27.27 -12.49 -9.07
C GLU A 25 -25.87 -13.16 -8.96
N SER A 26 -24.83 -12.54 -9.55
CA SER A 26 -23.47 -13.05 -9.54
C SER A 26 -22.53 -12.07 -8.83
N PRO A 27 -21.82 -12.51 -7.76
CA PRO A 27 -20.86 -11.68 -7.07
C PRO A 27 -19.62 -11.44 -7.93
N ARG A 28 -18.96 -10.30 -7.70
CA ARG A 28 -17.69 -9.97 -8.35
C ARG A 28 -16.55 -10.74 -7.69
N GLN A 29 -15.76 -11.44 -8.49
CA GLN A 29 -14.60 -12.18 -8.02
C GLN A 29 -13.37 -11.29 -8.08
N GLY A 30 -12.74 -11.02 -6.92
CA GLY A 30 -11.42 -10.40 -6.81
C GLY A 30 -10.34 -11.44 -6.52
N GLY A 31 -9.07 -11.00 -6.43
CA GLY A 31 -7.95 -11.88 -6.10
C GLY A 31 -8.05 -12.49 -4.70
N SER A 32 -8.49 -11.72 -3.72
CA SER A 32 -8.56 -12.13 -2.30
C SER A 32 -9.98 -12.20 -1.74
N HIS A 33 -10.98 -11.62 -2.42
CA HIS A 33 -12.35 -11.50 -1.93
C HIS A 33 -13.38 -11.78 -3.01
N THR A 34 -14.52 -12.31 -2.57
CA THR A 34 -15.77 -12.28 -3.31
C THR A 34 -16.58 -11.08 -2.82
N VAL A 35 -17.00 -10.21 -3.75
CA VAL A 35 -17.68 -8.94 -3.45
C VAL A 35 -19.14 -8.98 -3.91
N PHE A 36 -20.05 -8.79 -2.97
CA PHE A 36 -21.49 -8.70 -3.21
C PHE A 36 -21.93 -7.25 -3.13
N LYS A 37 -22.70 -6.78 -4.11
CA LYS A 37 -23.36 -5.49 -4.04
C LYS A 37 -24.70 -5.65 -3.33
N ILE A 38 -24.94 -4.84 -2.30
CA ILE A 38 -26.16 -4.82 -1.48
C ILE A 38 -26.84 -3.47 -1.70
N VAL A 39 -28.16 -3.50 -1.85
CA VAL A 39 -29.01 -2.30 -1.85
C VAL A 39 -29.99 -2.38 -0.68
N PHE A 40 -30.10 -1.29 0.06
CA PHE A 40 -31.06 -1.12 1.14
C PHE A 40 -32.37 -0.51 0.61
N GLU A 41 -33.49 -0.69 1.35
CA GLU A 41 -34.79 -0.15 0.95
C GLU A 41 -34.79 1.39 0.78
N ASP A 42 -33.89 2.09 1.47
CA ASP A 42 -33.66 3.54 1.32
C ASP A 42 -32.71 3.91 0.18
N SER A 43 -32.45 2.97 -0.73
CA SER A 43 -31.58 3.13 -1.90
C SER A 43 -30.09 3.36 -1.61
N VAL A 44 -29.64 3.18 -0.37
CA VAL A 44 -28.23 3.18 -0.05
C VAL A 44 -27.59 1.88 -0.51
N GLU A 45 -26.40 1.98 -1.09
CA GLU A 45 -25.69 0.82 -1.63
C GLU A 45 -24.43 0.51 -0.82
N TRP A 46 -24.19 -0.75 -0.55
CA TRP A 46 -22.96 -1.24 0.10
C TRP A 46 -22.30 -2.36 -0.71
N ALA A 47 -21.01 -2.57 -0.44
CA ALA A 47 -20.27 -3.77 -0.81
C ALA A 47 -20.08 -4.64 0.44
N ALA A 48 -20.41 -5.94 0.33
CA ALA A 48 -20.03 -6.95 1.30
C ALA A 48 -18.89 -7.77 0.71
N ARG A 49 -17.74 -7.82 1.39
CA ARG A 49 -16.49 -8.47 0.95
C ARG A 49 -16.24 -9.68 1.84
N VAL A 50 -16.21 -10.86 1.24
CA VAL A 50 -15.94 -12.14 1.90
C VAL A 50 -14.55 -12.60 1.49
N GLY A 51 -13.64 -12.71 2.45
CA GLY A 51 -12.27 -13.16 2.22
C GLY A 51 -12.20 -14.62 1.78
N HIS A 52 -11.29 -14.94 0.85
CA HIS A 52 -11.04 -16.32 0.41
C HIS A 52 -10.19 -17.11 1.42
N ASP A 53 -9.31 -16.43 2.18
CA ASP A 53 -8.47 -17.04 3.21
C ASP A 53 -8.91 -16.57 4.61
N PRO A 54 -9.56 -17.45 5.40
CA PRO A 54 -9.95 -17.09 6.77
C PRO A 54 -8.79 -16.74 7.70
N ASN A 55 -7.57 -17.21 7.40
CA ASN A 55 -6.40 -16.91 8.22
C ASN A 55 -5.93 -15.46 8.08
N ASN A 56 -6.37 -14.75 7.05
CA ASN A 56 -6.03 -13.34 6.84
C ASN A 56 -6.93 -12.36 7.60
N TRP A 57 -8.01 -12.84 8.21
CA TRP A 57 -9.04 -12.01 8.85
C TRP A 57 -8.51 -11.03 9.90
N GLU A 58 -7.58 -11.46 10.75
CA GLU A 58 -7.00 -10.58 11.77
C GLU A 58 -6.18 -9.42 11.16
N ASN A 59 -5.50 -9.67 10.04
CA ASN A 59 -4.76 -8.63 9.32
C ASN A 59 -5.71 -7.62 8.69
N GLU A 60 -6.80 -8.10 8.07
CA GLU A 60 -7.85 -7.26 7.49
C GLU A 60 -8.51 -6.39 8.57
N LEU A 61 -8.87 -6.96 9.72
CA LEU A 61 -9.40 -6.19 10.85
C LEU A 61 -8.44 -5.11 11.35
N ARG A 62 -7.14 -5.41 11.38
CA ARG A 62 -6.13 -4.43 11.77
C ARG A 62 -6.08 -3.28 10.76
N ALA A 63 -6.09 -3.59 9.47
CA ALA A 63 -6.13 -2.58 8.41
C ALA A 63 -7.39 -1.71 8.50
N VAL A 64 -8.57 -2.32 8.70
CA VAL A 64 -9.84 -1.58 8.89
C VAL A 64 -9.79 -0.65 10.09
N LYS A 65 -9.28 -1.10 11.24
CA LYS A 65 -9.14 -0.25 12.44
C LYS A 65 -8.20 0.93 12.18
N THR A 66 -7.08 0.67 11.51
CA THR A 66 -6.12 1.71 11.11
C THR A 66 -6.78 2.72 10.17
N PHE A 67 -7.57 2.24 9.19
CA PHE A 67 -8.32 3.10 8.28
C PHE A 67 -9.40 3.93 8.99
N GLN A 68 -10.12 3.35 9.95
CA GLN A 68 -11.11 4.08 10.74
C GLN A 68 -10.49 5.27 11.49
N CYS A 69 -9.27 5.11 12.01
CA CYS A 69 -8.52 6.23 12.62
C CYS A 69 -8.21 7.33 11.61
N LEU A 70 -7.82 6.99 10.39
CA LEU A 70 -7.62 7.95 9.30
C LEU A 70 -8.94 8.67 8.95
N LYS A 71 -10.02 7.92 8.75
CA LYS A 71 -11.34 8.45 8.36
C LYS A 71 -11.93 9.39 9.41
N GLN A 72 -11.70 9.13 10.70
CA GLN A 72 -12.12 10.03 11.79
C GLN A 72 -11.45 11.40 11.74
N GLN A 73 -10.20 11.46 11.28
CA GLN A 73 -9.46 12.72 11.16
C GLN A 73 -9.70 13.42 9.82
N CYS A 74 -9.86 12.64 8.77
CA CYS A 74 -10.07 13.10 7.40
C CYS A 74 -11.47 12.75 6.93
N THR A 75 -12.50 13.39 7.50
CA THR A 75 -13.91 13.07 7.20
C THR A 75 -14.29 13.30 5.75
N ALA A 76 -13.61 14.22 5.06
CA ALA A 76 -13.81 14.53 3.64
C ALA A 76 -12.98 13.67 2.69
N ILE A 77 -12.17 12.73 3.20
CA ILE A 77 -11.35 11.86 2.35
C ILE A 77 -12.24 11.06 1.41
N ARG A 78 -11.88 11.01 0.13
CA ARG A 78 -12.59 10.25 -0.91
C ARG A 78 -12.28 8.76 -0.79
N ALA A 79 -12.85 8.13 0.22
CA ALA A 79 -12.75 6.69 0.50
C ALA A 79 -14.03 6.24 1.21
N PRO A 80 -14.50 4.99 0.99
CA PRO A 80 -15.72 4.50 1.61
C PRO A 80 -15.55 4.37 3.12
N THR A 81 -16.65 4.44 3.86
CA THR A 81 -16.67 4.02 5.25
C THR A 81 -16.56 2.51 5.31
N LEU A 82 -15.66 1.99 6.16
CA LEU A 82 -15.47 0.55 6.35
C LEU A 82 -16.08 0.11 7.68
N LEU A 83 -16.85 -0.98 7.62
CA LEU A 83 -17.45 -1.66 8.75
C LEU A 83 -17.07 -3.14 8.71
N TYR A 84 -17.14 -3.83 9.82
CA TYR A 84 -16.89 -5.27 9.89
C TYR A 84 -17.95 -5.97 10.73
N SER A 85 -18.26 -7.21 10.35
CA SER A 85 -19.09 -8.08 11.15
C SER A 85 -18.37 -8.55 12.41
N SER A 86 -19.09 -8.61 13.51
CA SER A 86 -18.60 -9.23 14.75
C SER A 86 -18.77 -10.75 14.77
N LYS A 87 -19.54 -11.32 13.81
CA LYS A 87 -19.91 -12.72 13.79
C LYS A 87 -19.23 -13.53 12.69
N HIS A 88 -18.94 -12.88 11.57
CA HIS A 88 -18.43 -13.52 10.35
C HIS A 88 -17.26 -12.73 9.77
N PRO A 89 -16.32 -13.38 9.05
CA PRO A 89 -15.23 -12.69 8.36
C PRO A 89 -15.75 -11.99 7.10
N VAL A 90 -16.56 -10.95 7.30
CA VAL A 90 -17.15 -10.11 6.24
C VAL A 90 -16.87 -8.64 6.55
N LEU A 91 -16.31 -7.95 5.57
CA LEU A 91 -16.15 -6.51 5.58
C LEU A 91 -17.26 -5.85 4.77
N TYR A 92 -17.83 -4.81 5.32
CA TYR A 92 -18.83 -3.98 4.64
C TYR A 92 -18.24 -2.61 4.36
N SER A 93 -18.61 -2.03 3.23
CA SER A 93 -18.27 -0.66 2.91
C SER A 93 -19.38 0.02 2.14
N GLU A 94 -19.40 1.34 2.18
CA GLU A 94 -20.20 2.11 1.23
C GLU A 94 -19.79 1.73 -0.21
N TRP A 95 -20.76 1.68 -1.11
CA TRP A 95 -20.48 1.47 -2.52
C TRP A 95 -19.90 2.77 -3.13
N VAL A 96 -18.73 2.68 -3.71
CA VAL A 96 -18.11 3.82 -4.40
C VAL A 96 -18.57 3.83 -5.85
N ASN A 97 -19.30 4.88 -6.21
CA ASN A 97 -19.78 5.07 -7.57
C ASN A 97 -18.66 5.44 -8.55
N GLY A 98 -18.87 5.10 -9.82
CA GLY A 98 -17.89 5.31 -10.89
C GLY A 98 -17.31 4.01 -11.42
N ALA A 99 -16.24 4.12 -12.19
CA ALA A 99 -15.51 3.01 -12.76
C ALA A 99 -14.08 2.97 -12.20
N PRO A 100 -13.48 1.78 -12.02
CA PRO A 100 -12.05 1.70 -11.72
C PRO A 100 -11.23 2.37 -12.83
N LEU A 101 -10.13 3.00 -12.46
CA LEU A 101 -9.23 3.65 -13.42
C LEU A 101 -8.75 2.66 -14.48
N ALA A 102 -8.52 1.41 -14.10
CA ALA A 102 -8.13 0.26 -14.92
C ALA A 102 -6.90 0.49 -15.81
N ILE A 103 -6.91 1.55 -16.62
CA ILE A 103 -5.84 1.87 -17.57
C ILE A 103 -5.36 3.31 -17.31
N TRP A 104 -4.05 3.46 -17.14
CA TRP A 104 -3.35 4.73 -17.18
C TRP A 104 -2.29 4.68 -18.26
N ASN A 105 -2.47 5.45 -19.32
CA ASN A 105 -1.53 5.58 -20.43
C ASN A 105 -1.66 6.95 -21.09
N LEU A 106 -0.76 7.25 -22.00
CA LEU A 106 -0.72 8.55 -22.69
C LEU A 106 -1.85 8.76 -23.72
N GLN A 107 -2.70 7.76 -23.94
CA GLN A 107 -3.93 7.93 -24.76
C GLN A 107 -5.04 8.63 -23.98
N VAL A 108 -4.99 8.60 -22.63
CA VAL A 108 -5.88 9.42 -21.81
C VAL A 108 -5.50 10.88 -22.02
N PRO A 109 -6.44 11.76 -22.43
CA PRO A 109 -6.15 13.16 -22.67
C PRO A 109 -5.48 13.83 -21.45
N GLN A 110 -4.45 14.64 -21.69
CA GLN A 110 -3.67 15.30 -20.64
C GLN A 110 -4.55 16.03 -19.61
N VAL A 111 -5.56 16.79 -20.08
CA VAL A 111 -6.50 17.52 -19.20
C VAL A 111 -7.23 16.56 -18.23
N GLN A 112 -7.56 15.35 -18.69
CA GLN A 112 -8.20 14.34 -17.84
C GLN A 112 -7.21 13.72 -16.86
N ARG A 113 -5.96 13.47 -17.29
CA ARG A 113 -4.91 13.00 -16.38
C ARG A 113 -4.63 14.02 -15.28
N GLU A 114 -4.45 15.29 -15.67
CA GLU A 114 -4.22 16.39 -14.72
C GLU A 114 -5.39 16.57 -13.74
N ALA A 115 -6.63 16.48 -14.20
CA ALA A 115 -7.81 16.60 -13.33
C ALA A 115 -7.86 15.49 -12.27
N LEU A 116 -7.51 14.24 -12.64
CA LEU A 116 -7.42 13.15 -11.69
C LEU A 116 -6.21 13.31 -10.75
N LEU A 117 -5.07 13.77 -11.25
CA LEU A 117 -3.87 14.00 -10.44
C LEU A 117 -4.05 15.15 -9.44
N ASP A 118 -4.82 16.19 -9.75
CA ASP A 118 -5.20 17.23 -8.78
C ASP A 118 -6.04 16.65 -7.64
N ASP A 119 -7.04 15.81 -7.96
CA ASP A 119 -7.83 15.13 -6.94
C ASP A 119 -6.99 14.13 -6.11
N MET A 120 -6.07 13.42 -6.77
CA MET A 120 -5.13 12.52 -6.10
C MET A 120 -4.15 13.26 -5.20
N ALA A 121 -3.68 14.44 -5.60
CA ALA A 121 -2.81 15.27 -4.76
C ALA A 121 -3.50 15.67 -3.45
N ASP A 122 -4.78 16.09 -3.53
CA ASP A 122 -5.57 16.41 -2.35
C ASP A 122 -5.78 15.17 -1.45
N PHE A 123 -6.16 14.06 -2.05
CA PHE A 123 -6.34 12.78 -1.35
C PHE A 123 -5.06 12.32 -0.64
N LEU A 124 -3.93 12.26 -1.36
CA LEU A 124 -2.65 11.80 -0.83
C LEU A 124 -2.13 12.72 0.28
N LEU A 125 -2.25 14.03 0.11
CA LEU A 125 -1.83 14.97 1.14
C LEU A 125 -2.64 14.79 2.44
N GLN A 126 -3.95 14.51 2.36
CA GLN A 126 -4.77 14.19 3.54
C GLN A 126 -4.27 12.90 4.21
N VAL A 127 -4.01 11.84 3.44
CA VAL A 127 -3.52 10.55 3.97
C VAL A 127 -2.17 10.72 4.67
N TRP A 128 -1.23 11.41 4.05
CA TRP A 128 0.14 11.52 4.54
C TRP A 128 0.34 12.55 5.66
N THR A 129 -0.59 13.50 5.81
CA THR A 129 -0.53 14.52 6.88
C THR A 129 -1.45 14.22 8.06
N ALA A 130 -2.31 13.20 7.96
CA ALA A 130 -3.12 12.74 9.08
C ALA A 130 -2.23 12.23 10.22
N ARG A 131 -2.57 12.57 11.45
CA ARG A 131 -1.77 12.18 12.62
C ARG A 131 -2.05 10.73 12.98
N ALA A 132 -1.01 9.93 13.04
CA ALA A 132 -1.14 8.59 13.55
C ALA A 132 -1.46 8.61 15.06
N PRO A 133 -2.45 7.83 15.54
CA PRO A 133 -2.77 7.74 16.97
C PRO A 133 -1.58 7.23 17.78
N PRO A 134 -1.30 7.82 18.97
CA PRO A 134 -0.14 7.43 19.77
C PRO A 134 -0.08 5.94 20.14
N ASP A 135 -1.23 5.35 20.44
CA ASP A 135 -1.37 3.93 20.78
C ASP A 135 -1.01 2.99 19.61
N LEU A 136 -1.18 3.43 18.38
CA LEU A 136 -0.80 2.68 17.19
C LEU A 136 0.66 2.94 16.75
N THR A 137 1.30 4.00 17.24
CA THR A 137 2.66 4.38 16.84
C THR A 137 3.76 3.87 17.77
N VAL A 138 3.44 3.47 19.00
CA VAL A 138 4.43 3.06 20.03
C VAL A 138 5.36 1.94 19.57
N ALA A 139 4.90 1.04 18.70
CA ALA A 139 5.68 -0.08 18.20
C ALA A 139 6.26 0.14 16.79
N GLN A 140 6.10 1.34 16.21
CA GLN A 140 6.56 1.60 14.84
C GLN A 140 7.96 2.22 14.84
N PRO A 141 8.88 1.76 13.97
CA PRO A 141 10.16 2.44 13.77
C PRO A 141 9.91 3.86 13.27
N THR A 142 10.52 4.84 13.91
CA THR A 142 10.43 6.25 13.50
C THR A 142 11.48 6.62 12.47
N LEU A 143 12.61 5.89 12.44
CA LEU A 143 13.69 6.08 11.47
C LEU A 143 13.47 5.20 10.24
N TYR A 144 13.68 5.78 9.07
CA TYR A 144 13.55 5.06 7.81
C TYR A 144 14.53 3.90 7.68
N SER A 145 15.78 4.09 8.15
CA SER A 145 16.80 3.03 8.20
C SER A 145 16.38 1.83 9.02
N HIS A 146 15.76 2.04 10.17
CA HIS A 146 15.24 0.95 11.00
C HIS A 146 14.08 0.21 10.33
N TRP A 147 13.15 0.96 9.74
CA TRP A 147 12.02 0.38 9.02
C TRP A 147 12.48 -0.49 7.83
N LEU A 148 13.48 -0.02 7.07
CA LEU A 148 14.08 -0.80 5.97
C LEU A 148 14.73 -2.07 6.50
N THR A 149 15.51 -1.96 7.58
CA THR A 149 16.20 -3.10 8.21
C THR A 149 15.20 -4.16 8.66
N GLU A 150 14.16 -3.79 9.40
CA GLU A 150 13.12 -4.72 9.84
C GLU A 150 12.36 -5.35 8.66
N SER A 151 12.08 -4.57 7.62
CA SER A 151 11.37 -5.05 6.43
C SER A 151 12.21 -6.07 5.65
N LEU A 152 13.49 -5.78 5.47
CA LEU A 152 14.43 -6.68 4.80
C LEU A 152 14.70 -7.92 5.66
N ASP A 153 14.90 -7.77 6.97
CA ASP A 153 15.17 -8.88 7.87
C ASP A 153 13.98 -9.87 7.94
N ARG A 154 12.74 -9.40 7.76
CA ARG A 154 11.58 -10.31 7.61
C ARG A 154 11.69 -11.16 6.34
N ALA A 155 12.08 -10.57 5.21
CA ALA A 155 12.28 -11.30 3.96
C ALA A 155 13.46 -12.28 4.05
N LEU A 156 14.58 -11.82 4.58
CA LEU A 156 15.79 -12.64 4.79
C LEU A 156 15.53 -13.84 5.69
N ARG A 157 14.86 -13.65 6.84
CA ARG A 157 14.51 -14.75 7.76
C ARG A 157 13.65 -15.81 7.06
N ARG A 158 12.66 -15.41 6.26
CA ARG A 158 11.85 -16.36 5.47
C ARG A 158 12.71 -17.15 4.48
N THR A 159 13.71 -16.51 3.88
CA THR A 159 14.64 -17.17 2.95
C THR A 159 15.55 -18.14 3.69
N LEU A 160 16.14 -17.73 4.81
CA LEU A 160 17.01 -18.60 5.64
C LEU A 160 16.24 -19.79 6.24
N ASN A 161 14.96 -19.61 6.55
CA ASN A 161 14.10 -20.68 7.07
C ASN A 161 13.50 -21.59 5.98
N GLY A 162 13.77 -21.32 4.70
CA GLY A 162 13.22 -22.09 3.58
C GLY A 162 11.73 -21.89 3.33
N THR A 163 11.10 -20.84 3.91
CA THR A 163 9.67 -20.53 3.74
C THR A 163 9.41 -19.48 2.66
N ALA A 164 10.46 -18.83 2.15
CA ALA A 164 10.34 -17.89 1.06
C ALA A 164 10.09 -18.62 -0.27
N LYS A 165 9.23 -18.05 -1.12
CA LYS A 165 8.94 -18.57 -2.46
C LYS A 165 9.94 -18.08 -3.53
N TRP A 166 10.68 -17.02 -3.23
CA TRP A 166 11.65 -16.36 -4.10
C TRP A 166 12.66 -15.57 -3.26
N GLY A 167 13.72 -15.07 -3.90
CA GLY A 167 14.81 -14.35 -3.27
C GLY A 167 15.96 -15.26 -2.86
N ASP A 168 17.12 -14.67 -2.67
CA ASP A 168 18.36 -15.34 -2.29
C ASP A 168 18.97 -14.65 -1.06
N ALA A 169 19.42 -15.44 -0.10
CA ALA A 169 19.94 -14.94 1.18
C ALA A 169 21.15 -14.01 0.98
N VAL A 170 22.06 -14.34 0.05
CA VAL A 170 23.25 -13.51 -0.19
C VAL A 170 22.85 -12.16 -0.79
N ASN A 171 21.89 -12.13 -1.70
CA ASN A 171 21.37 -10.89 -2.26
C ASN A 171 20.75 -10.01 -1.16
N TYR A 172 19.94 -10.59 -0.28
CA TYR A 172 19.38 -9.86 0.87
C TYR A 172 20.46 -9.34 1.82
N LEU A 173 21.51 -10.10 2.09
CA LEU A 173 22.62 -9.66 2.93
C LEU A 173 23.41 -8.50 2.28
N ILE A 174 23.60 -8.55 0.96
CA ILE A 174 24.19 -7.44 0.21
C ILE A 174 23.28 -6.20 0.31
N MET A 175 21.99 -6.36 0.04
CA MET A 175 21.02 -5.26 0.15
C MET A 175 20.97 -4.67 1.57
N ARG A 176 21.10 -5.50 2.61
CA ARG A 176 21.16 -5.06 4.00
C ARG A 176 22.33 -4.12 4.23
N SER A 177 23.51 -4.44 3.68
CA SER A 177 24.70 -3.57 3.77
C SER A 177 24.55 -2.24 3.01
N MET A 178 23.59 -2.14 2.09
CA MET A 178 23.30 -0.92 1.32
C MET A 178 22.35 0.04 2.05
N ILE A 179 21.60 -0.43 3.06
CA ILE A 179 20.59 0.38 3.78
C ILE A 179 21.15 1.74 4.25
N PRO A 180 22.35 1.84 4.87
CA PRO A 180 22.86 3.13 5.31
C PRO A 180 23.01 4.15 4.17
N GLY A 181 23.43 3.70 2.99
CA GLY A 181 23.55 4.56 1.81
C GLY A 181 22.23 5.09 1.28
N TYR A 182 21.16 4.29 1.38
CA TYR A 182 19.82 4.69 0.94
C TYR A 182 19.03 5.49 1.98
N ALA A 183 19.28 5.27 3.27
CA ALA A 183 18.38 5.72 4.33
C ALA A 183 18.86 6.94 5.10
N ILE A 184 20.17 7.10 5.31
CA ILE A 184 20.70 8.07 6.29
C ILE A 184 20.24 9.52 6.03
N GLN A 185 20.13 9.90 4.77
CA GLN A 185 19.68 11.24 4.40
C GLN A 185 18.18 11.48 4.70
N PHE A 186 17.40 10.39 4.90
CA PHE A 186 15.97 10.45 5.16
C PHE A 186 15.61 10.26 6.63
N ASP A 187 16.56 9.83 7.47
CA ASP A 187 16.30 9.60 8.90
C ASP A 187 15.99 10.88 9.69
N GLN A 188 16.24 12.05 9.11
CA GLN A 188 15.81 13.33 9.64
C GLN A 188 14.27 13.51 9.61
N TYR A 189 13.54 12.75 8.76
CA TYR A 189 12.09 12.81 8.65
C TYR A 189 11.46 11.76 9.58
N THR A 190 11.34 12.09 10.87
CA THR A 190 10.94 11.15 11.93
C THR A 190 9.43 10.96 12.11
N GLY A 191 8.60 11.61 11.29
CA GLY A 191 7.14 11.47 11.36
C GLY A 191 6.67 10.10 10.85
N ILE A 192 5.47 9.70 11.30
CA ILE A 192 4.75 8.51 10.83
C ILE A 192 3.56 8.95 9.98
N ALA A 193 3.37 8.34 8.83
CA ALA A 193 2.23 8.55 7.95
C ALA A 193 1.47 7.25 7.68
N PHE A 194 0.22 7.40 7.28
CA PHE A 194 -0.57 6.31 6.74
C PHE A 194 -0.18 6.03 5.29
N ALA A 195 -0.20 4.77 4.91
CA ALA A 195 -0.01 4.32 3.53
C ALA A 195 -1.12 3.35 3.14
N HIS A 196 -1.63 3.48 1.94
CA HIS A 196 -2.66 2.57 1.40
C HIS A 196 -2.13 1.13 1.22
N GLY A 197 -0.84 1.00 0.90
CA GLY A 197 -0.17 -0.29 0.69
C GLY A 197 -0.37 -0.90 -0.71
N ASP A 198 -1.47 -0.60 -1.38
CA ASP A 198 -1.76 -1.12 -2.74
C ASP A 198 -2.45 -0.06 -3.63
N LEU A 199 -1.84 1.10 -3.80
CA LEU A 199 -2.43 2.20 -4.58
C LEU A 199 -2.18 2.01 -6.08
N ARG A 200 -2.86 1.02 -6.66
CA ARG A 200 -2.86 0.69 -8.10
C ARG A 200 -4.04 1.35 -8.81
N ALA A 201 -3.98 1.38 -10.14
CA ALA A 201 -5.06 1.93 -10.97
C ALA A 201 -6.44 1.31 -10.67
N HIS A 202 -6.51 0.00 -10.47
CA HIS A 202 -7.77 -0.71 -10.19
C HIS A 202 -8.44 -0.31 -8.87
N ASN A 203 -7.67 0.24 -7.92
CA ASN A 203 -8.16 0.67 -6.61
C ASN A 203 -8.58 2.15 -6.59
N ILE A 204 -8.47 2.84 -7.72
CA ILE A 204 -8.86 4.24 -7.91
C ILE A 204 -10.16 4.27 -8.70
N MET A 205 -11.22 4.74 -8.07
CA MET A 205 -12.53 4.91 -8.70
C MET A 205 -12.65 6.32 -9.26
N LYS A 206 -13.11 6.44 -10.52
CA LYS A 206 -13.27 7.71 -11.20
C LYS A 206 -14.63 7.85 -11.86
N SER A 207 -15.06 9.10 -12.04
CA SER A 207 -16.22 9.46 -12.89
C SER A 207 -15.84 9.39 -14.38
N ASP A 208 -16.84 9.53 -15.25
CA ASP A 208 -16.64 9.64 -16.69
C ASP A 208 -15.82 10.88 -17.10
N THR A 209 -15.81 11.91 -16.24
CA THR A 209 -15.01 13.13 -16.42
C THR A 209 -13.62 13.04 -15.78
N PHE A 210 -13.15 11.84 -15.44
CA PHE A 210 -11.87 11.57 -14.79
C PHE A 210 -11.65 12.30 -13.45
N ARG A 211 -12.73 12.55 -12.70
CA ARG A 211 -12.62 13.03 -11.32
C ARG A 211 -12.59 11.83 -10.36
N LEU A 212 -11.75 11.91 -9.34
CA LEU A 212 -11.68 10.88 -8.29
C LEU A 212 -13.02 10.80 -7.56
N THR A 213 -13.67 9.64 -7.59
CA THR A 213 -14.88 9.37 -6.80
C THR A 213 -14.55 8.66 -5.50
N GLY A 214 -13.48 7.87 -5.45
CA GLY A 214 -12.97 7.26 -4.23
C GLY A 214 -11.78 6.33 -4.45
N VAL A 215 -11.09 6.02 -3.38
CA VAL A 215 -10.04 4.99 -3.34
C VAL A 215 -10.56 3.83 -2.50
N ILE A 216 -10.47 2.62 -3.04
CA ILE A 216 -10.99 1.37 -2.45
C ILE A 216 -9.84 0.40 -2.12
N ASP A 217 -10.16 -0.71 -1.45
CA ASP A 217 -9.24 -1.80 -1.15
C ASP A 217 -8.12 -1.43 -0.16
N TRP A 218 -8.53 -1.10 1.06
CA TRP A 218 -7.65 -0.66 2.16
C TRP A 218 -7.08 -1.82 3.00
N ASP A 219 -7.15 -3.05 2.54
CA ASP A 219 -6.74 -4.26 3.28
C ASP A 219 -5.24 -4.31 3.58
N TRP A 220 -4.46 -3.61 2.79
CA TRP A 220 -3.00 -3.50 2.95
C TRP A 220 -2.55 -2.21 3.62
N MET A 221 -3.49 -1.47 4.22
CA MET A 221 -3.17 -0.23 4.90
C MET A 221 -2.22 -0.46 6.07
N TYR A 222 -1.20 0.37 6.16
CA TYR A 222 -0.23 0.35 7.24
C TYR A 222 0.23 1.77 7.59
N MET A 223 0.99 1.87 8.69
CA MET A 223 1.70 3.09 9.07
C MET A 223 3.20 2.86 8.95
N ALA A 224 3.91 3.88 8.48
CA ALA A 224 5.36 3.81 8.29
C ALA A 224 6.00 5.20 8.46
N PRO A 225 7.33 5.28 8.63
CA PRO A 225 8.05 6.53 8.54
C PRO A 225 7.70 7.29 7.26
N LEU A 226 7.64 8.62 7.35
CA LEU A 226 7.31 9.48 6.20
C LEU A 226 8.02 9.06 4.90
N PRO A 227 9.36 8.80 4.91
CA PRO A 227 10.04 8.40 3.67
C PRO A 227 9.57 7.06 3.10
N ALA A 228 9.08 6.14 3.94
CA ALA A 228 8.56 4.86 3.48
C ALA A 228 7.15 4.97 2.90
N ALA A 229 6.32 5.84 3.49
CA ALA A 229 4.92 6.01 3.11
C ALA A 229 4.73 6.93 1.88
N ILE A 230 5.59 7.96 1.74
CA ILE A 230 5.45 9.00 0.72
C ILE A 230 6.22 8.61 -0.54
N HIS A 231 5.50 8.15 -1.55
CA HIS A 231 6.02 7.83 -2.87
C HIS A 231 4.91 7.98 -3.94
N HIS A 232 5.31 8.01 -5.21
CA HIS A 232 4.33 8.07 -6.30
C HIS A 232 3.40 6.85 -6.28
N PRO A 233 2.10 7.04 -6.61
CA PRO A 233 1.19 5.92 -6.83
C PRO A 233 1.73 4.96 -7.89
N TRP A 234 1.47 3.66 -7.72
CA TRP A 234 2.03 2.60 -8.56
C TRP A 234 1.78 2.79 -10.05
N PHE A 235 0.65 3.36 -10.43
CA PHE A 235 0.28 3.54 -11.84
C PHE A 235 1.09 4.60 -12.59
N ILE A 236 1.87 5.45 -11.88
CA ILE A 236 2.78 6.44 -12.47
C ILE A 236 4.23 6.32 -11.96
N ALA A 237 4.52 5.33 -11.11
CA ALA A 237 5.82 5.23 -10.43
C ALA A 237 6.97 4.81 -11.36
N ASP A 238 6.68 4.19 -12.52
CA ASP A 238 7.68 3.66 -13.47
C ASP A 238 8.74 2.76 -12.81
N THR A 239 8.33 1.96 -11.82
CA THR A 239 9.26 1.11 -11.05
C THR A 239 9.66 -0.11 -11.88
N PRO A 240 10.97 -0.33 -12.16
CA PRO A 240 11.44 -1.50 -12.90
C PRO A 240 10.99 -2.82 -12.26
N GLY A 241 10.49 -3.76 -13.07
CA GLY A 241 9.98 -5.04 -12.57
C GLY A 241 8.55 -5.01 -12.01
N TRP A 242 7.94 -3.85 -11.98
CA TRP A 242 6.52 -3.70 -11.69
C TRP A 242 5.70 -3.73 -12.99
N ASN A 243 4.73 -4.64 -13.07
CA ASN A 243 3.82 -4.70 -14.21
C ASN A 243 2.59 -3.82 -13.91
N ASN A 244 2.51 -2.68 -14.57
CA ASN A 244 1.28 -1.90 -14.64
C ASN A 244 0.42 -2.44 -15.79
N ASP A 245 -0.72 -3.03 -15.46
CA ASP A 245 -1.68 -3.45 -16.48
C ASP A 245 -2.13 -2.24 -17.31
N GLY A 246 -2.08 -2.37 -18.64
CA GLY A 246 -2.50 -1.31 -19.57
C GLY A 246 -1.44 -0.28 -19.93
N VAL A 247 -0.23 -0.35 -19.38
CA VAL A 247 0.91 0.47 -19.82
C VAL A 247 1.52 -0.13 -21.08
N ARG A 248 1.71 0.67 -22.11
CA ARG A 248 2.44 0.24 -23.31
C ARG A 248 3.94 0.15 -23.02
N VAL A 249 4.60 -0.82 -23.63
CA VAL A 249 6.06 -0.95 -23.52
C VAL A 249 6.74 0.35 -23.97
N GLY A 250 7.56 0.94 -23.09
CA GLY A 250 8.29 2.17 -23.35
C GLY A 250 7.57 3.48 -23.00
N GLU A 251 6.31 3.42 -22.53
CA GLU A 251 5.66 4.61 -21.94
C GLU A 251 6.28 4.91 -20.56
N THR A 252 6.53 6.19 -20.30
CA THR A 252 6.98 6.71 -19.00
C THR A 252 6.10 7.88 -18.59
N PHE A 253 5.89 8.02 -17.27
CA PHE A 253 4.97 9.01 -16.71
C PHE A 253 5.72 10.14 -15.96
N GLY A 254 6.89 10.54 -16.46
CA GLY A 254 7.70 11.61 -15.87
C GLY A 254 6.95 12.94 -15.74
N GLU A 255 6.19 13.33 -16.75
CA GLU A 255 5.37 14.57 -16.74
C GLU A 255 4.24 14.46 -15.71
N ASP A 256 3.56 13.31 -15.63
CA ASP A 256 2.47 13.09 -14.66
C ASP A 256 3.02 13.12 -13.22
N ARG A 257 4.21 12.56 -12.97
CA ARG A 257 4.88 12.67 -11.66
C ARG A 257 5.21 14.10 -11.31
N ALA A 258 5.83 14.83 -12.24
CA ALA A 258 6.17 16.25 -12.03
C ALA A 258 4.91 17.11 -11.77
N TYR A 259 3.80 16.82 -12.47
CA TYR A 259 2.52 17.48 -12.25
C TYR A 259 1.98 17.20 -10.84
N LEU A 260 1.96 15.92 -10.40
CA LEU A 260 1.52 15.53 -9.07
C LEU A 260 2.36 16.19 -7.97
N GLU A 261 3.68 16.23 -8.13
CA GLU A 261 4.61 16.89 -7.22
C GLU A 261 4.31 18.39 -7.07
N ALA A 262 4.10 19.06 -8.21
CA ALA A 262 3.74 20.49 -8.23
C ALA A 262 2.36 20.74 -7.61
N ALA A 263 1.39 19.85 -7.84
CA ALA A 263 0.05 19.95 -7.26
C ALA A 263 0.10 19.79 -5.73
N ILE A 264 0.87 18.83 -5.20
CA ILE A 264 1.07 18.66 -3.76
C ILE A 264 1.78 19.87 -3.16
N GLU A 265 2.85 20.37 -3.76
CA GLU A 265 3.55 21.56 -3.28
C GLU A 265 2.63 22.79 -3.23
N ARG A 266 1.78 22.97 -4.24
CA ARG A 266 0.77 24.02 -4.27
C ARG A 266 -0.22 23.88 -3.11
N LEU A 267 -0.69 22.66 -2.83
CA LEU A 267 -1.62 22.38 -1.73
C LEU A 267 -0.96 22.57 -0.36
N GLU A 268 0.29 22.14 -0.16
CA GLU A 268 1.06 22.41 1.07
C GLU A 268 1.10 23.92 1.35
N ARG A 269 1.44 24.72 0.33
CA ARG A 269 1.50 26.19 0.43
C ARG A 269 0.13 26.79 0.77
N LEU A 270 -0.92 26.35 0.09
CA LEU A 270 -2.28 26.85 0.31
C LEU A 270 -2.81 26.53 1.72
N ARG A 271 -2.36 25.40 2.32
CA ARG A 271 -2.78 24.97 3.66
C ARG A 271 -1.80 25.40 4.76
N GLY A 272 -0.75 26.14 4.44
CA GLY A 272 0.27 26.54 5.40
C GLY A 272 1.03 25.35 6.01
N LEU A 273 1.15 24.24 5.27
CA LEU A 273 1.91 23.06 5.66
C LEU A 273 3.39 23.21 5.28
N PRO A 274 4.30 22.53 6.00
CA PRO A 274 5.69 22.46 5.56
C PRO A 274 5.79 21.67 4.25
N HIS A 275 6.76 22.04 3.39
CA HIS A 275 7.01 21.36 2.11
C HIS A 275 7.68 19.98 2.27
N THR A 276 7.29 19.21 3.28
CA THR A 276 7.88 17.90 3.60
C THR A 276 7.40 16.82 2.64
N VAL A 277 6.10 16.82 2.32
CA VAL A 277 5.51 15.78 1.45
C VAL A 277 6.02 15.94 0.02
N SER A 278 5.99 17.15 -0.53
CA SER A 278 6.51 17.41 -1.87
C SER A 278 8.01 17.16 -1.98
N ALA A 279 8.80 17.49 -0.95
CA ALA A 279 10.23 17.20 -0.91
C ALA A 279 10.53 15.70 -0.89
N LEU A 280 9.78 14.93 -0.11
CA LEU A 280 9.90 13.46 -0.07
C LEU A 280 9.39 12.79 -1.34
N LEU A 281 8.36 13.33 -1.99
CA LEU A 281 7.81 12.76 -3.21
C LEU A 281 8.79 12.91 -4.37
N ARG A 282 9.45 14.07 -4.47
CA ARG A 282 10.55 14.27 -5.43
C ARG A 282 11.67 13.27 -5.19
N GLY A 283 12.09 12.59 -6.26
CA GLY A 283 13.13 11.57 -6.16
C GLY A 283 12.73 10.33 -5.35
N SER A 284 11.43 10.11 -5.10
CA SER A 284 10.98 8.91 -4.38
C SER A 284 11.18 7.61 -5.15
N GLY A 285 11.46 7.66 -6.46
CA GLY A 285 11.58 6.48 -7.31
C GLY A 285 12.66 5.50 -6.85
N GLU A 286 13.86 5.98 -6.52
CA GLU A 286 14.94 5.10 -6.01
C GLU A 286 14.58 4.50 -4.65
N ARG A 287 13.96 5.27 -3.75
CA ARG A 287 13.48 4.75 -2.47
C ARG A 287 12.42 3.67 -2.66
N LEU A 288 11.44 3.95 -3.53
CA LEU A 288 10.37 3.01 -3.84
C LEU A 288 10.93 1.73 -4.46
N LEU A 289 11.87 1.83 -5.40
CA LEU A 289 12.54 0.68 -6.00
C LEU A 289 13.24 -0.17 -4.94
N PHE A 290 14.08 0.46 -4.09
CA PHE A 290 14.84 -0.25 -3.07
C PHE A 290 13.93 -0.93 -2.04
N GLN A 291 13.01 -0.19 -1.42
CA GLN A 291 12.12 -0.76 -0.40
C GLN A 291 11.16 -1.83 -0.96
N SER A 292 10.75 -1.69 -2.22
CA SER A 292 9.83 -2.63 -2.86
C SER A 292 10.52 -3.92 -3.30
N ALA A 293 11.83 -3.88 -3.51
CA ALA A 293 12.63 -5.07 -3.80
C ALA A 293 12.64 -6.10 -2.65
N PHE A 294 12.19 -5.73 -1.44
CA PHE A 294 12.03 -6.67 -0.34
C PHE A 294 10.69 -7.43 -0.38
N HIS A 295 9.73 -6.96 -1.17
CA HIS A 295 8.33 -7.42 -1.13
C HIS A 295 7.80 -7.97 -2.45
N PHE A 296 8.37 -7.56 -3.60
CA PHE A 296 7.87 -7.90 -4.92
C PHE A 296 8.95 -8.59 -5.76
N GLN A 297 8.67 -9.82 -6.21
CA GLN A 297 9.62 -10.66 -6.94
C GLN A 297 10.21 -9.97 -8.17
N GLY A 298 9.38 -9.45 -9.07
CA GLY A 298 9.86 -8.81 -10.30
C GLY A 298 10.74 -7.58 -10.05
N ILE A 299 10.42 -6.79 -9.00
CA ILE A 299 11.23 -5.65 -8.59
C ILE A 299 12.55 -6.13 -7.98
N HIS A 300 12.51 -7.16 -7.13
CA HIS A 300 13.71 -7.77 -6.55
C HIS A 300 14.68 -8.25 -7.63
N GLU A 301 14.19 -9.01 -8.60
CA GLU A 301 15.01 -9.53 -9.71
C GLU A 301 15.70 -8.41 -10.48
N ARG A 302 14.98 -7.34 -10.83
CA ARG A 302 15.54 -6.17 -11.51
C ARG A 302 16.53 -5.39 -10.64
N PHE A 303 16.23 -5.24 -9.36
CA PHE A 303 17.15 -4.57 -8.44
C PHE A 303 18.46 -5.36 -8.29
N VAL A 304 18.37 -6.67 -8.10
CA VAL A 304 19.53 -7.56 -7.96
C VAL A 304 20.37 -7.56 -9.23
N GLU A 305 19.74 -7.69 -10.41
CA GLU A 305 20.43 -7.64 -11.72
C GLU A 305 21.26 -6.36 -11.88
N ALA A 306 20.73 -5.23 -11.42
CA ALA A 306 21.39 -3.94 -11.57
C ALA A 306 22.45 -3.63 -10.49
N ASN A 307 22.27 -4.12 -9.26
CA ASN A 307 23.01 -3.62 -8.10
C ASN A 307 23.78 -4.70 -7.30
N CYS A 308 23.40 -5.98 -7.39
CA CYS A 308 24.01 -7.03 -6.60
C CYS A 308 25.02 -7.85 -7.42
N HIS A 309 26.15 -7.24 -7.77
CA HIS A 309 27.24 -7.96 -8.44
C HIS A 309 28.04 -8.76 -7.42
N TRP A 310 28.16 -10.06 -7.65
CA TRP A 310 28.89 -11.02 -6.80
C TRP A 310 30.40 -10.82 -6.94
N THR A 311 30.91 -9.74 -6.38
CA THR A 311 32.35 -9.48 -6.25
C THR A 311 32.83 -9.96 -4.87
N GLU A 312 34.15 -10.18 -4.72
CA GLU A 312 34.75 -10.53 -3.43
C GLU A 312 34.38 -9.53 -2.32
N ARG A 313 34.29 -8.25 -2.66
CA ARG A 313 33.85 -7.18 -1.75
C ARG A 313 32.41 -7.41 -1.27
N HIS A 314 31.49 -7.75 -2.17
CA HIS A 314 30.09 -8.00 -1.82
C HIS A 314 29.93 -9.26 -0.97
N LEU A 315 30.69 -10.33 -1.27
CA LEU A 315 30.70 -11.55 -0.44
C LEU A 315 31.24 -11.30 0.97
N LYS A 316 32.27 -10.46 1.10
CA LYS A 316 32.79 -10.05 2.41
C LYS A 316 31.74 -9.25 3.19
N SER A 317 31.06 -8.32 2.55
CA SER A 317 29.95 -7.55 3.15
C SER A 317 28.81 -8.48 3.59
N ALA A 318 28.38 -9.41 2.72
CA ALA A 318 27.34 -10.37 3.04
C ALA A 318 27.68 -11.25 4.24
N ARG A 319 28.93 -11.69 4.39
CA ARG A 319 29.37 -12.44 5.59
C ARG A 319 29.26 -11.61 6.86
N SER A 320 29.72 -10.35 6.83
CA SER A 320 29.60 -9.44 7.98
C SER A 320 28.14 -9.19 8.37
N GLU A 321 27.25 -9.05 7.38
CA GLU A 321 25.83 -8.90 7.63
C GLU A 321 25.18 -10.18 8.16
N LEU A 322 25.62 -11.35 7.69
CA LEU A 322 25.17 -12.63 8.22
C LEU A 322 25.52 -12.78 9.69
N ASP A 323 26.76 -12.46 10.09
CA ASP A 323 27.18 -12.49 11.49
C ASP A 323 26.29 -11.58 12.35
N THR A 324 25.96 -10.39 11.84
CA THR A 324 25.03 -9.47 12.51
C THR A 324 23.63 -10.08 12.66
N VAL A 325 23.10 -10.65 11.60
CA VAL A 325 21.76 -11.28 11.59
C VAL A 325 21.70 -12.47 12.55
N LEU A 326 22.72 -13.32 12.57
CA LEU A 326 22.78 -14.46 13.49
C LEU A 326 22.93 -14.01 14.95
N HIS A 327 23.59 -12.89 15.20
CA HIS A 327 23.64 -12.31 16.54
C HIS A 327 22.27 -11.76 16.99
N LEU A 328 21.52 -11.14 16.10
CA LEU A 328 20.18 -10.62 16.38
C LEU A 328 19.11 -11.73 16.48
N TYR A 329 19.32 -12.82 15.75
CA TYR A 329 18.37 -13.94 15.65
C TYR A 329 19.11 -15.28 15.81
N PRO A 330 19.52 -15.64 17.04
CA PRO A 330 20.35 -16.84 17.29
C PRO A 330 19.69 -18.15 16.83
N ASP A 331 18.37 -18.23 16.89
CA ASP A 331 17.58 -19.39 16.47
C ASP A 331 17.75 -19.78 14.98
N LEU A 332 18.21 -18.86 14.14
CA LEU A 332 18.52 -19.14 12.74
C LEU A 332 19.80 -19.98 12.59
N GLY A 333 20.75 -19.87 13.52
CA GLY A 333 22.00 -20.65 13.52
C GLY A 333 21.83 -22.09 13.97
N GLU A 334 20.82 -22.38 14.81
CA GLU A 334 20.59 -23.71 15.36
C GLU A 334 19.95 -24.69 14.36
N LYS A 335 19.23 -24.19 13.36
CA LYS A 335 18.55 -25.01 12.34
C LYS A 335 19.46 -25.45 11.18
N SER A 336 20.63 -24.85 11.05
CA SER A 336 21.57 -25.15 9.97
C SER A 336 22.46 -26.39 10.23
N GLY A 337 22.28 -27.04 11.38
CA GLY A 337 23.07 -28.18 11.82
C GLY A 337 22.34 -29.55 11.78
N ALA A 338 21.18 -29.64 11.07
CA ALA A 338 20.41 -30.87 10.94
C ALA A 338 20.43 -31.40 9.50
#